data_bf6423fc31c77f9e7c93d37144dfbdb4
#
_entry.id   bf6423fc31c77f9e7c93d37144dfbdb4
#
_cell.length_a   1.000
_cell.length_b   1.000
_cell.length_c   1.000
_cell.angle_alpha   90.00
_cell.angle_beta   90.00
_cell.angle_gamma   90.00
#
_symmetry.space_group_name_H-M   'P 1'
#
loop_
_entity.id
_entity.type
_entity.pdbx_description
1 polymer ?
#
loop_
_entity_poly.entity_id
_entity_poly.type
_entity_poly.pdbx_seq_one_letter_code
_entity_poly.pdbx_strand_id
1 'polypeptide(L)'
;MAAILLDIDGVLHVSGEPIAGAGEAVRALRADGHRLRFVTNNTTRARERLAEELRRVGIGVDSAEVSTTPLAAAGLLAGRRVLALTMAAVRDDLVSHVELVDDGAEVVLVGGADETDESGRVFSYENLNGAFAALESGASLVCLHRNRWWETSRGPLLDSGAFVAGLEYAAGVEAQVVGKPSRAYFEAALAELGAAPSESVMVGDDVEADVGGAKAAGLRAILVRTGKFRERTLAAAEPKPDAVVESIAEVPGFLREQGW
;
A
#
# COMPACT_ATOMS: atom_id res chain seq x y z
N MET A 1 -19.59 -12.61 -10.46
CA MET A 1 -19.35 -11.52 -9.46
C MET A 1 -17.98 -11.77 -8.85
N ALA A 2 -17.05 -10.86 -9.05
CA ALA A 2 -15.68 -10.98 -8.56
C ALA A 2 -15.44 -10.08 -7.32
N ALA A 3 -14.39 -10.36 -6.58
CA ALA A 3 -13.81 -9.42 -5.64
C ALA A 3 -12.76 -8.57 -6.38
N ILE A 4 -12.85 -7.25 -6.24
CA ILE A 4 -11.98 -6.33 -6.96
C ILE A 4 -11.20 -5.50 -5.94
N LEU A 5 -9.89 -5.62 -5.99
CA LEU A 5 -8.96 -4.78 -5.27
C LEU A 5 -8.58 -3.61 -6.19
N LEU A 6 -8.81 -2.39 -5.74
CA LEU A 6 -8.49 -1.16 -6.47
C LEU A 6 -7.36 -0.44 -5.77
N ASP A 7 -6.24 -0.21 -6.44
CA ASP A 7 -5.27 0.76 -5.93
C ASP A 7 -5.88 2.15 -5.89
N ILE A 8 -5.37 2.99 -5.00
CA ILE A 8 -5.87 4.36 -4.80
C ILE A 8 -5.05 5.34 -5.62
N ASP A 9 -3.74 5.44 -5.34
CA ASP A 9 -2.85 6.41 -5.98
C ASP A 9 -2.51 5.94 -7.41
N GLY A 10 -2.79 6.79 -8.41
CA GLY A 10 -2.58 6.45 -9.82
C GLY A 10 -3.75 5.72 -10.49
N VAL A 11 -4.70 5.18 -9.74
CA VAL A 11 -5.90 4.50 -10.26
C VAL A 11 -7.17 5.33 -10.06
N LEU A 12 -7.40 5.84 -8.85
CA LEU A 12 -8.57 6.65 -8.52
C LEU A 12 -8.28 8.15 -8.60
N HIS A 13 -7.09 8.56 -8.20
CA HIS A 13 -6.61 9.93 -8.28
C HIS A 13 -5.09 9.98 -8.52
N VAL A 14 -4.59 11.14 -8.93
CA VAL A 14 -3.15 11.47 -8.96
C VAL A 14 -2.98 12.80 -8.21
N SER A 15 -2.17 12.82 -7.17
CA SER A 15 -1.90 14.00 -6.35
C SER A 15 -3.17 14.71 -5.83
N GLY A 16 -4.21 13.93 -5.48
CA GLY A 16 -5.50 14.45 -4.99
C GLY A 16 -6.50 14.84 -6.07
N GLU A 17 -6.10 14.90 -7.34
CA GLU A 17 -7.00 15.15 -8.46
C GLU A 17 -7.59 13.83 -8.98
N PRO A 18 -8.92 13.69 -9.08
CA PRO A 18 -9.55 12.45 -9.49
C PRO A 18 -9.24 12.14 -10.96
N ILE A 19 -9.01 10.85 -11.24
CA ILE A 19 -8.93 10.38 -12.62
C ILE A 19 -10.33 10.42 -13.23
N ALA A 20 -10.40 10.92 -14.46
CA ALA A 20 -11.68 11.07 -15.17
C ALA A 20 -12.46 9.74 -15.21
N GLY A 21 -13.71 9.77 -14.79
CA GLY A 21 -14.57 8.58 -14.75
C GLY A 21 -14.35 7.65 -13.55
N ALA A 22 -13.44 7.94 -12.62
CA ALA A 22 -13.16 7.05 -11.49
C ALA A 22 -14.38 6.83 -10.57
N GLY A 23 -15.11 7.90 -10.23
CA GLY A 23 -16.33 7.79 -9.41
C GLY A 23 -17.44 6.99 -10.12
N GLU A 24 -17.61 7.19 -11.42
CA GLU A 24 -18.53 6.44 -12.27
C GLU A 24 -18.15 4.95 -12.32
N ALA A 25 -16.88 4.65 -12.51
CA ALA A 25 -16.37 3.28 -12.57
C ALA A 25 -16.62 2.53 -11.25
N VAL A 26 -16.32 3.16 -10.11
CA VAL A 26 -16.59 2.56 -8.79
C VAL A 26 -18.08 2.29 -8.60
N ARG A 27 -18.97 3.23 -9.01
CA ARG A 27 -20.44 3.02 -8.95
C ARG A 27 -20.86 1.88 -9.87
N ALA A 28 -20.33 1.82 -11.10
CA ALA A 28 -20.65 0.77 -12.06
C ALA A 28 -20.23 -0.62 -11.57
N LEU A 29 -19.00 -0.75 -11.03
CA LEU A 29 -18.52 -2.01 -10.46
C LEU A 29 -19.42 -2.51 -9.33
N ARG A 30 -19.87 -1.62 -8.45
CA ARG A 30 -20.82 -1.96 -7.38
C ARG A 30 -22.21 -2.35 -7.94
N ALA A 31 -22.68 -1.63 -8.95
CA ALA A 31 -23.97 -1.95 -9.61
C ALA A 31 -23.93 -3.31 -10.32
N ASP A 32 -22.79 -3.72 -10.85
CA ASP A 32 -22.53 -5.04 -11.42
C ASP A 32 -22.41 -6.15 -10.35
N GLY A 33 -22.50 -5.79 -9.06
CA GLY A 33 -22.49 -6.73 -7.93
C GLY A 33 -21.10 -7.17 -7.49
N HIS A 34 -20.03 -6.49 -7.93
CA HIS A 34 -18.67 -6.78 -7.46
C HIS A 34 -18.47 -6.28 -6.03
N ARG A 35 -17.70 -7.03 -5.25
CA ARG A 35 -17.22 -6.62 -3.91
C ARG A 35 -15.93 -5.85 -4.08
N LEU A 36 -15.84 -4.64 -3.54
CA LEU A 36 -14.69 -3.76 -3.71
C LEU A 36 -13.85 -3.66 -2.45
N ARG A 37 -12.54 -3.57 -2.62
CA ARG A 37 -11.58 -3.21 -1.59
C ARG A 37 -10.59 -2.21 -2.15
N PHE A 38 -10.38 -1.13 -1.45
CA PHE A 38 -9.42 -0.09 -1.83
C PHE A 38 -8.12 -0.37 -1.11
N VAL A 39 -7.05 -0.60 -1.85
CA VAL A 39 -5.77 -1.03 -1.33
C VAL A 39 -4.70 0.03 -1.61
N THR A 40 -3.85 0.34 -0.66
CA THR A 40 -2.82 1.36 -0.85
C THR A 40 -1.56 1.07 -0.06
N ASN A 41 -0.41 1.47 -0.62
CA ASN A 41 0.86 1.55 0.09
C ASN A 41 1.07 2.91 0.77
N ASN A 42 0.03 3.77 0.84
CA ASN A 42 0.13 5.01 1.60
C ASN A 42 0.37 4.71 3.08
N THR A 43 1.38 5.34 3.65
CA THR A 43 1.85 5.14 5.02
C THR A 43 2.03 6.45 5.77
N THR A 44 1.42 7.53 5.27
CA THR A 44 1.51 8.86 5.86
C THR A 44 0.14 9.39 6.30
N ARG A 45 -0.95 8.68 5.97
CA ARG A 45 -2.33 9.05 6.29
C ARG A 45 -3.10 7.88 6.88
N ALA A 46 -3.91 8.17 7.90
CA ALA A 46 -4.87 7.21 8.44
C ALA A 46 -5.95 6.87 7.40
N ARG A 47 -6.47 5.65 7.45
CA ARG A 47 -7.50 5.16 6.49
C ARG A 47 -8.74 6.03 6.41
N GLU A 48 -9.20 6.60 7.54
CA GLU A 48 -10.37 7.49 7.59
C GLU A 48 -10.14 8.73 6.73
N ARG A 49 -8.95 9.32 6.83
CA ARG A 49 -8.56 10.47 6.04
C ARG A 49 -8.50 10.18 4.55
N LEU A 50 -7.98 9.00 4.17
CA LEU A 50 -7.96 8.56 2.77
C LEU A 50 -9.38 8.41 2.21
N ALA A 51 -10.29 7.79 2.97
CA ALA A 51 -11.69 7.66 2.57
C ALA A 51 -12.39 9.02 2.44
N GLU A 52 -12.14 9.97 3.36
CA GLU A 52 -12.66 11.33 3.27
C GLU A 52 -12.17 12.06 2.01
N GLU A 53 -10.90 11.95 1.69
CA GLU A 53 -10.30 12.59 0.51
C GLU A 53 -10.92 12.04 -0.78
N LEU A 54 -11.12 10.72 -0.88
CA LEU A 54 -11.81 10.10 -2.01
C LEU A 54 -13.27 10.57 -2.12
N ARG A 55 -14.01 10.64 -1.00
CA ARG A 55 -15.39 11.16 -0.99
C ARG A 55 -15.48 12.61 -1.45
N ARG A 56 -14.53 13.48 -1.09
CA ARG A 56 -14.49 14.89 -1.52
C ARG A 56 -14.36 15.04 -3.03
N VAL A 57 -13.69 14.10 -3.70
CA VAL A 57 -13.53 14.09 -5.16
C VAL A 57 -14.58 13.22 -5.87
N GLY A 58 -15.69 12.88 -5.19
CA GLY A 58 -16.84 12.19 -5.78
C GLY A 58 -16.71 10.67 -5.87
N ILE A 59 -15.70 10.07 -5.22
CA ILE A 59 -15.51 8.63 -5.18
C ILE A 59 -16.06 8.12 -3.85
N GLY A 60 -17.23 7.45 -3.87
CA GLY A 60 -17.89 6.94 -2.67
C GLY A 60 -17.14 5.74 -2.08
N VAL A 61 -16.44 5.93 -0.98
CA VAL A 61 -15.66 4.91 -0.26
C VAL A 61 -15.97 5.01 1.24
N ASP A 62 -16.25 3.88 1.88
CA ASP A 62 -16.27 3.77 3.33
C ASP A 62 -14.85 3.47 3.83
N SER A 63 -14.47 4.03 4.99
CA SER A 63 -13.16 3.75 5.58
C SER A 63 -12.95 2.26 5.88
N ALA A 64 -14.04 1.54 6.20
CA ALA A 64 -14.00 0.09 6.39
C ALA A 64 -13.65 -0.68 5.09
N GLU A 65 -13.81 -0.08 3.92
CA GLU A 65 -13.43 -0.68 2.62
C GLU A 65 -11.96 -0.42 2.26
N VAL A 66 -11.24 0.39 3.05
CA VAL A 66 -9.83 0.73 2.78
C VAL A 66 -8.89 -0.18 3.56
N SER A 67 -8.02 -0.90 2.85
CA SER A 67 -6.90 -1.65 3.41
C SER A 67 -5.63 -0.84 3.27
N THR A 68 -5.03 -0.49 4.40
CA THR A 68 -3.76 0.21 4.47
C THR A 68 -2.66 -0.70 4.97
N THR A 69 -1.41 -0.40 4.65
CA THR A 69 -0.27 -1.16 5.17
C THR A 69 -0.10 -1.04 6.69
N PRO A 70 -0.40 0.10 7.36
CA PRO A 70 -0.41 0.15 8.82
C PRO A 70 -1.37 -0.84 9.48
N LEU A 71 -2.58 -1.00 8.95
CA LEU A 71 -3.54 -1.98 9.48
C LEU A 71 -3.10 -3.42 9.26
N ALA A 72 -2.53 -3.72 8.08
CA ALA A 72 -1.95 -5.03 7.83
C ALA A 72 -0.79 -5.33 8.79
N ALA A 73 0.07 -4.33 9.05
CA ALA A 73 1.13 -4.44 10.05
C ALA A 73 0.57 -4.63 11.47
N ALA A 74 -0.48 -3.88 11.83
CA ALA A 74 -1.14 -3.99 13.14
C ALA A 74 -1.64 -5.42 13.40
N GLY A 75 -2.25 -6.07 12.40
CA GLY A 75 -2.67 -7.48 12.49
C GLY A 75 -1.49 -8.44 12.65
N LEU A 76 -0.41 -8.23 11.86
CA LEU A 76 0.80 -9.05 11.91
C LEU A 76 1.54 -8.94 13.26
N LEU A 77 1.55 -7.75 13.85
CA LEU A 77 2.33 -7.40 15.02
C LEU A 77 1.51 -7.38 16.32
N ALA A 78 0.27 -7.87 16.29
CA ALA A 78 -0.65 -7.82 17.43
C ALA A 78 -0.01 -8.32 18.74
N GLY A 79 -0.09 -7.49 19.79
CA GLY A 79 0.45 -7.77 21.11
C GLY A 79 1.98 -7.67 21.24
N ARG A 80 2.71 -7.26 20.17
CA ARG A 80 4.17 -7.10 20.19
C ARG A 80 4.57 -5.70 20.70
N ARG A 81 5.76 -5.60 21.28
CA ARG A 81 6.41 -4.32 21.61
C ARG A 81 7.14 -3.78 20.38
N VAL A 82 6.72 -2.60 19.92
CA VAL A 82 7.13 -2.05 18.62
C VAL A 82 7.77 -0.67 18.82
N LEU A 83 9.02 -0.51 18.36
CA LEU A 83 9.64 0.78 18.12
C LEU A 83 9.24 1.23 16.72
N ALA A 84 8.45 2.32 16.63
CA ALA A 84 7.84 2.75 15.37
C ALA A 84 8.51 4.01 14.82
N LEU A 85 9.27 3.86 13.73
CA LEU A 85 9.73 4.96 12.87
C LEU A 85 8.64 5.27 11.83
N THR A 86 7.54 5.87 12.27
CA THR A 86 6.36 6.16 11.44
C THR A 86 5.82 7.55 11.73
N MET A 87 5.07 8.11 10.77
CA MET A 87 4.34 9.35 10.98
C MET A 87 3.28 9.19 12.08
N ALA A 88 2.96 10.27 12.80
CA ALA A 88 1.99 10.24 13.90
C ALA A 88 0.62 9.70 13.46
N ALA A 89 0.13 10.13 12.30
CA ALA A 89 -1.16 9.68 11.76
C ALA A 89 -1.25 8.15 11.57
N VAL A 90 -0.13 7.48 11.33
CA VAL A 90 -0.05 6.02 11.19
C VAL A 90 -0.06 5.31 12.55
N ARG A 91 0.49 5.95 13.58
CA ARG A 91 0.51 5.40 14.94
C ARG A 91 -0.90 5.21 15.49
N ASP A 92 -1.85 6.05 15.10
CA ASP A 92 -3.25 5.94 15.52
C ASP A 92 -3.88 4.61 15.04
N ASP A 93 -3.51 4.12 13.85
CA ASP A 93 -3.95 2.81 13.35
C ASP A 93 -3.25 1.62 14.06
N LEU A 94 -2.15 1.86 14.77
CA LEU A 94 -1.35 0.83 15.44
C LEU A 94 -1.65 0.67 16.94
N VAL A 95 -1.93 1.78 17.65
CA VAL A 95 -1.97 1.82 19.13
C VAL A 95 -2.96 0.86 19.79
N SER A 96 -4.03 0.49 19.08
CA SER A 96 -5.01 -0.48 19.59
C SER A 96 -4.59 -1.93 19.45
N HIS A 97 -3.49 -2.21 18.73
CA HIS A 97 -3.05 -3.56 18.37
C HIS A 97 -1.68 -3.91 18.91
N VAL A 98 -0.79 -2.93 19.06
CA VAL A 98 0.60 -3.14 19.49
C VAL A 98 0.95 -2.24 20.68
N GLU A 99 1.97 -2.62 21.45
CA GLU A 99 2.56 -1.77 22.47
C GLU A 99 3.67 -0.93 21.85
N LEU A 100 3.44 0.38 21.68
CA LEU A 100 4.47 1.30 21.21
C LEU A 100 5.47 1.60 22.33
N VAL A 101 6.76 1.37 22.07
CA VAL A 101 7.85 1.53 23.04
C VAL A 101 9.03 2.27 22.43
N ASP A 102 9.79 2.96 23.29
CA ASP A 102 11.06 3.58 22.90
C ASP A 102 12.24 2.64 23.17
N ASP A 103 12.11 1.73 24.14
CA ASP A 103 13.11 0.76 24.56
C ASP A 103 12.56 -0.67 24.67
N GLY A 104 13.44 -1.66 24.52
CA GLY A 104 13.10 -3.07 24.67
C GLY A 104 12.12 -3.58 23.61
N ALA A 105 12.16 -2.98 22.43
CA ALA A 105 11.31 -3.40 21.31
C ALA A 105 11.64 -4.83 20.84
N GLU A 106 10.61 -5.58 20.47
CA GLU A 106 10.72 -6.88 19.79
C GLU A 106 10.70 -6.70 18.27
N VAL A 107 10.20 -5.55 17.81
CA VAL A 107 10.09 -5.20 16.40
C VAL A 107 10.45 -3.74 16.19
N VAL A 108 11.26 -3.45 15.19
CA VAL A 108 11.43 -2.13 14.60
C VAL A 108 10.53 -2.04 13.39
N LEU A 109 9.54 -1.12 13.41
CA LEU A 109 8.61 -0.88 12.32
C LEU A 109 8.98 0.43 11.61
N VAL A 110 9.24 0.37 10.30
CA VAL A 110 9.58 1.53 9.47
C VAL A 110 8.42 1.84 8.52
N GLY A 111 7.88 3.06 8.61
CA GLY A 111 6.85 3.59 7.70
C GLY A 111 7.43 4.51 6.64
N GLY A 112 6.54 5.18 5.89
CA GLY A 112 6.91 6.13 4.85
C GLY A 112 7.33 7.49 5.37
N ALA A 113 7.90 8.29 4.49
CA ALA A 113 8.22 9.69 4.69
C ALA A 113 7.25 10.59 3.89
N ASP A 114 7.10 11.84 4.29
CA ASP A 114 6.35 12.86 3.57
C ASP A 114 7.17 14.17 3.40
N GLU A 115 6.56 15.20 2.85
CA GLU A 115 7.23 16.50 2.66
C GLU A 115 7.29 17.38 3.92
N THR A 116 6.75 16.91 5.04
CA THR A 116 6.69 17.70 6.28
C THR A 116 7.97 17.56 7.10
N ASP A 117 8.17 18.49 8.03
CA ASP A 117 9.28 18.43 9.00
C ASP A 117 9.18 17.21 9.94
N GLU A 118 8.02 16.54 9.96
CA GLU A 118 7.84 15.32 10.75
C GLU A 118 8.75 14.21 10.27
N SER A 119 8.91 14.04 8.94
CA SER A 119 9.83 13.05 8.36
C SER A 119 11.26 13.22 8.88
N GLY A 120 11.75 14.47 8.98
CA GLY A 120 13.08 14.76 9.54
C GLY A 120 13.21 14.40 11.03
N ARG A 121 12.11 14.52 11.79
CA ARG A 121 12.08 14.09 13.20
C ARG A 121 12.01 12.57 13.33
N VAL A 122 11.16 11.91 12.55
CA VAL A 122 10.98 10.44 12.55
C VAL A 122 12.29 9.75 12.17
N PHE A 123 12.93 10.20 11.09
CA PHE A 123 14.19 9.62 10.59
C PHE A 123 15.42 10.39 11.04
N SER A 124 15.37 10.95 12.25
CA SER A 124 16.55 11.57 12.87
C SER A 124 17.66 10.55 13.13
N TYR A 125 18.91 11.04 13.22
CA TYR A 125 20.05 10.18 13.56
C TYR A 125 19.85 9.48 14.91
N GLU A 126 19.24 10.16 15.88
CA GLU A 126 18.93 9.59 17.20
C GLU A 126 17.96 8.40 17.09
N ASN A 127 16.84 8.58 16.39
CA ASN A 127 15.84 7.52 16.22
C ASN A 127 16.37 6.35 15.39
N LEU A 128 17.17 6.62 14.35
CA LEU A 128 17.79 5.56 13.55
C LEU A 128 18.81 4.76 14.38
N ASN A 129 19.56 5.41 15.29
CA ASN A 129 20.45 4.70 16.21
C ASN A 129 19.66 3.88 17.25
N GLY A 130 18.54 4.37 17.76
CA GLY A 130 17.66 3.61 18.64
C GLY A 130 17.12 2.35 17.94
N ALA A 131 16.69 2.49 16.69
CA ALA A 131 16.26 1.35 15.87
C ALA A 131 17.41 0.35 15.64
N PHE A 132 18.59 0.82 15.29
CA PHE A 132 19.77 -0.03 15.13
C PHE A 132 20.12 -0.78 16.43
N ALA A 133 20.13 -0.11 17.58
CA ALA A 133 20.39 -0.74 18.87
C ALA A 133 19.34 -1.82 19.22
N ALA A 134 18.06 -1.60 18.89
CA ALA A 134 17.02 -2.61 19.06
C ALA A 134 17.26 -3.84 18.16
N LEU A 135 17.66 -3.63 16.90
CA LEU A 135 18.00 -4.72 15.97
C LEU A 135 19.22 -5.53 16.46
N GLU A 136 20.26 -4.88 16.92
CA GLU A 136 21.43 -5.53 17.54
C GLU A 136 21.06 -6.33 18.80
N SER A 137 20.00 -5.92 19.50
CA SER A 137 19.44 -6.63 20.67
C SER A 137 18.48 -7.77 20.29
N GLY A 138 18.28 -8.05 18.99
CA GLY A 138 17.49 -9.17 18.48
C GLY A 138 16.09 -8.82 18.06
N ALA A 139 15.71 -7.55 17.97
CA ALA A 139 14.44 -7.15 17.37
C ALA A 139 14.39 -7.50 15.88
N SER A 140 13.20 -7.82 15.36
CA SER A 140 13.00 -8.02 13.92
C SER A 140 12.75 -6.67 13.22
N LEU A 141 13.19 -6.55 11.96
CA LEU A 141 12.93 -5.39 11.13
C LEU A 141 11.70 -5.64 10.26
N VAL A 142 10.71 -4.75 10.34
CA VAL A 142 9.49 -4.77 9.53
C VAL A 142 9.33 -3.41 8.86
N CYS A 143 8.92 -3.37 7.60
CA CYS A 143 8.62 -2.11 6.92
C CYS A 143 7.25 -2.16 6.23
N LEU A 144 6.57 -1.02 6.25
CA LEU A 144 5.24 -0.89 5.66
C LEU A 144 5.31 -0.97 4.13
N HIS A 145 6.35 -0.41 3.52
CA HIS A 145 6.72 -0.57 2.12
C HIS A 145 8.22 -0.30 1.93
N ARG A 146 8.72 -0.53 0.71
CA ARG A 146 10.15 -0.42 0.43
C ARG A 146 10.44 0.48 -0.78
N ASN A 147 9.59 1.52 -0.99
CA ASN A 147 9.82 2.49 -2.05
C ASN A 147 11.14 3.22 -1.82
N ARG A 148 11.92 3.40 -2.88
CA ARG A 148 13.22 4.10 -2.81
C ARG A 148 13.06 5.61 -2.71
N TRP A 149 12.06 6.13 -3.44
CA TRP A 149 11.76 7.54 -3.58
C TRP A 149 10.32 7.70 -4.08
N TRP A 150 9.81 8.89 -3.99
CA TRP A 150 8.51 9.28 -4.56
C TRP A 150 8.61 10.67 -5.19
N GLU A 151 7.76 10.94 -6.21
CA GLU A 151 7.78 12.19 -6.95
C GLU A 151 6.94 13.25 -6.24
N THR A 152 7.49 14.46 -6.14
CA THR A 152 6.80 15.63 -5.57
C THR A 152 6.89 16.82 -6.52
N SER A 153 6.16 17.89 -6.21
CA SER A 153 6.26 19.15 -6.96
C SER A 153 7.66 19.79 -6.89
N ARG A 154 8.49 19.38 -5.94
CA ARG A 154 9.87 19.83 -5.74
C ARG A 154 10.91 18.86 -6.32
N GLY A 155 10.46 17.80 -7.01
CA GLY A 155 11.29 16.72 -7.52
C GLY A 155 11.25 15.47 -6.62
N PRO A 156 12.10 14.46 -6.91
CA PRO A 156 12.12 13.21 -6.17
C PRO A 156 12.65 13.38 -4.75
N LEU A 157 11.95 12.80 -3.78
CA LEU A 157 12.35 12.73 -2.38
C LEU A 157 12.59 11.28 -1.96
N LEU A 158 13.52 11.07 -1.02
CA LEU A 158 13.76 9.76 -0.43
C LEU A 158 12.52 9.27 0.31
N ASP A 159 12.21 7.99 0.12
CA ASP A 159 11.17 7.29 0.86
C ASP A 159 11.79 6.26 1.82
N SER A 160 10.95 5.58 2.60
CA SER A 160 11.34 4.64 3.66
C SER A 160 12.38 3.59 3.23
N GLY A 161 12.35 3.16 1.98
CA GLY A 161 13.28 2.16 1.47
C GLY A 161 14.76 2.52 1.62
N ALA A 162 15.10 3.81 1.61
CA ALA A 162 16.47 4.27 1.86
C ALA A 162 16.90 4.05 3.32
N PHE A 163 16.00 4.32 4.27
CA PHE A 163 16.23 4.12 5.71
C PHE A 163 16.23 2.64 6.08
N VAL A 164 15.30 1.87 5.51
CA VAL A 164 15.25 0.41 5.65
C VAL A 164 16.55 -0.22 5.17
N ALA A 165 17.03 0.13 3.96
CA ALA A 165 18.28 -0.39 3.42
C ALA A 165 19.48 -0.02 4.30
N GLY A 166 19.50 1.17 4.90
CA GLY A 166 20.53 1.58 5.86
C GLY A 166 20.53 0.72 7.12
N LEU A 167 19.36 0.43 7.69
CA LEU A 167 19.23 -0.43 8.87
C LEU A 167 19.58 -1.89 8.54
N GLU A 168 19.11 -2.42 7.40
CA GLU A 168 19.49 -3.76 6.93
C GLU A 168 21.00 -3.92 6.78
N TYR A 169 21.64 -2.93 6.13
CA TYR A 169 23.08 -2.94 5.94
C TYR A 169 23.85 -2.89 7.27
N ALA A 170 23.41 -2.02 8.19
CA ALA A 170 24.10 -1.82 9.46
C ALA A 170 23.95 -3.02 10.41
N ALA A 171 22.73 -3.60 10.51
CA ALA A 171 22.44 -4.69 11.45
C ALA A 171 22.59 -6.09 10.83
N GLY A 172 22.83 -6.20 9.51
CA GLY A 172 22.96 -7.48 8.83
C GLY A 172 21.67 -8.31 8.82
N VAL A 173 20.51 -7.66 8.87
CA VAL A 173 19.19 -8.28 8.87
C VAL A 173 18.46 -7.97 7.58
N GLU A 174 17.37 -8.71 7.29
CA GLU A 174 16.48 -8.44 6.18
C GLU A 174 15.11 -7.99 6.71
N ALA A 175 14.55 -6.93 6.11
CA ALA A 175 13.26 -6.40 6.50
C ALA A 175 12.11 -7.23 5.93
N GLN A 176 11.14 -7.57 6.77
CA GLN A 176 9.85 -8.10 6.31
C GLN A 176 9.00 -6.95 5.77
N VAL A 177 8.66 -7.00 4.48
CA VAL A 177 7.78 -6.02 3.83
C VAL A 177 6.32 -6.43 4.04
N VAL A 178 5.50 -5.50 4.58
CA VAL A 178 4.08 -5.76 4.85
C VAL A 178 3.20 -5.42 3.65
N GLY A 179 3.39 -4.22 3.05
CA GLY A 179 2.56 -3.73 1.95
C GLY A 179 2.81 -4.43 0.61
N LYS A 180 2.12 -3.99 -0.44
CA LYS A 180 2.31 -4.49 -1.80
C LYS A 180 3.80 -4.37 -2.21
N PRO A 181 4.43 -5.36 -2.82
CA PRO A 181 3.86 -6.58 -3.42
C PRO A 181 3.72 -7.79 -2.47
N SER A 182 3.78 -7.62 -1.15
CA SER A 182 3.71 -8.74 -0.20
C SER A 182 2.44 -9.58 -0.41
N ARG A 183 2.62 -10.89 -0.59
CA ARG A 183 1.51 -11.84 -0.73
C ARG A 183 0.55 -11.78 0.47
N ALA A 184 1.09 -11.65 1.68
CA ALA A 184 0.29 -11.56 2.91
C ALA A 184 -0.65 -10.34 2.92
N TYR A 185 -0.26 -9.23 2.30
CA TYR A 185 -1.12 -8.06 2.15
C TYR A 185 -2.37 -8.35 1.31
N PHE A 186 -2.18 -9.01 0.16
CA PHE A 186 -3.29 -9.40 -0.72
C PHE A 186 -4.20 -10.44 -0.05
N GLU A 187 -3.61 -11.43 0.63
CA GLU A 187 -4.36 -12.45 1.37
C GLU A 187 -5.21 -11.82 2.49
N ALA A 188 -4.68 -10.86 3.23
CA ALA A 188 -5.43 -10.13 4.26
C ALA A 188 -6.59 -9.33 3.64
N ALA A 189 -6.35 -8.58 2.55
CA ALA A 189 -7.39 -7.83 1.86
C ALA A 189 -8.51 -8.73 1.31
N LEU A 190 -8.16 -9.91 0.79
CA LEU A 190 -9.13 -10.90 0.30
C LEU A 190 -9.91 -11.57 1.43
N ALA A 191 -9.27 -11.83 2.56
CA ALA A 191 -9.95 -12.40 3.75
C ALA A 191 -11.08 -11.49 4.24
N GLU A 192 -10.85 -10.16 4.24
CA GLU A 192 -11.88 -9.19 4.59
C GLU A 192 -13.06 -9.16 3.60
N LEU A 193 -12.83 -9.53 2.35
CA LEU A 193 -13.88 -9.71 1.34
C LEU A 193 -14.51 -11.12 1.34
N GLY A 194 -13.94 -12.08 2.07
CA GLY A 194 -14.34 -13.48 2.00
C GLY A 194 -14.20 -14.03 0.58
N ALA A 195 -13.12 -13.71 -0.13
CA ALA A 195 -12.92 -14.04 -1.54
C ALA A 195 -11.70 -14.93 -1.76
N ALA A 196 -11.79 -15.85 -2.73
CA ALA A 196 -10.65 -16.63 -3.16
C ALA A 196 -9.78 -15.83 -4.16
N PRO A 197 -8.44 -15.98 -4.14
CA PRO A 197 -7.55 -15.31 -5.09
C PRO A 197 -7.94 -15.51 -6.55
N SER A 198 -8.28 -16.74 -6.95
CA SER A 198 -8.63 -17.10 -8.32
C SER A 198 -9.92 -16.44 -8.85
N GLU A 199 -10.78 -15.93 -7.95
CA GLU A 199 -12.02 -15.22 -8.27
C GLU A 199 -11.88 -13.71 -8.12
N SER A 200 -10.65 -13.23 -7.95
CA SER A 200 -10.34 -11.85 -7.60
C SER A 200 -9.48 -11.18 -8.65
N VAL A 201 -9.64 -9.87 -8.75
CA VAL A 201 -8.93 -9.01 -9.70
C VAL A 201 -8.28 -7.85 -8.94
N MET A 202 -7.00 -7.60 -9.20
CA MET A 202 -6.31 -6.38 -8.81
C MET A 202 -6.30 -5.39 -9.98
N VAL A 203 -6.66 -4.15 -9.74
CA VAL A 203 -6.51 -3.03 -10.67
C VAL A 203 -5.49 -2.07 -10.09
N GLY A 204 -4.39 -1.87 -10.79
CA GLY A 204 -3.28 -1.04 -10.31
C GLY A 204 -2.52 -0.35 -11.43
N ASP A 205 -1.63 0.58 -11.08
CA ASP A 205 -0.78 1.36 -11.98
C ASP A 205 0.70 0.96 -11.91
N ASP A 206 1.06 0.18 -10.89
CA ASP A 206 2.43 -0.24 -10.62
C ASP A 206 2.65 -1.71 -11.03
N VAL A 207 3.55 -1.93 -12.00
CA VAL A 207 3.85 -3.26 -12.54
C VAL A 207 4.41 -4.21 -11.47
N GLU A 208 5.24 -3.71 -10.55
CA GLU A 208 5.87 -4.53 -9.52
C GLU A 208 4.94 -4.72 -8.31
N ALA A 209 4.47 -3.60 -7.74
CA ALA A 209 3.69 -3.63 -6.53
C ALA A 209 2.30 -4.24 -6.72
N ASP A 210 1.59 -3.84 -7.79
CA ASP A 210 0.21 -4.27 -8.02
C ASP A 210 0.14 -5.54 -8.85
N VAL A 211 0.73 -5.52 -10.06
CA VAL A 211 0.64 -6.67 -10.97
C VAL A 211 1.45 -7.85 -10.43
N GLY A 212 2.73 -7.64 -10.13
CA GLY A 212 3.63 -8.67 -9.61
C GLY A 212 3.11 -9.28 -8.31
N GLY A 213 2.72 -8.41 -7.36
CA GLY A 213 2.19 -8.84 -6.07
C GLY A 213 0.87 -9.62 -6.20
N ALA A 214 -0.08 -9.13 -6.99
CA ALA A 214 -1.35 -9.80 -7.23
C ALA A 214 -1.17 -11.17 -7.89
N LYS A 215 -0.34 -11.25 -8.92
CA LYS A 215 -0.03 -12.52 -9.61
C LYS A 215 0.65 -13.53 -8.68
N ALA A 216 1.58 -13.08 -7.83
CA ALA A 216 2.21 -13.93 -6.83
C ALA A 216 1.22 -14.43 -5.77
N ALA A 217 0.17 -13.66 -5.47
CA ALA A 217 -0.91 -14.04 -4.58
C ALA A 217 -2.04 -14.85 -5.28
N GLY A 218 -1.96 -15.07 -6.60
CA GLY A 218 -2.89 -15.88 -7.36
C GLY A 218 -4.12 -15.12 -7.91
N LEU A 219 -4.09 -13.79 -7.88
CA LEU A 219 -5.13 -12.95 -8.48
C LEU A 219 -4.90 -12.74 -9.98
N ARG A 220 -5.96 -12.32 -10.67
CA ARG A 220 -5.82 -11.63 -11.96
C ARG A 220 -5.38 -10.19 -11.72
N ALA A 221 -4.69 -9.58 -12.71
CA ALA A 221 -4.20 -8.22 -12.60
C ALA A 221 -4.52 -7.42 -13.88
N ILE A 222 -5.16 -6.27 -13.71
CA ILE A 222 -5.38 -5.27 -14.74
C ILE A 222 -4.46 -4.09 -14.45
N LEU A 223 -3.63 -3.71 -15.43
CA LEU A 223 -2.78 -2.54 -15.35
C LEU A 223 -3.47 -1.36 -16.04
N VAL A 224 -3.55 -0.21 -15.36
CA VAL A 224 -4.02 1.04 -15.97
C VAL A 224 -2.84 1.87 -16.46
N ARG A 225 -3.03 2.67 -17.54
CA ARG A 225 -1.98 3.52 -18.12
C ARG A 225 -1.86 4.89 -17.43
N THR A 226 -2.46 5.04 -16.27
CA THR A 226 -2.37 6.24 -15.43
C THR A 226 -1.24 6.11 -14.40
N GLY A 227 -0.99 7.15 -13.61
CA GLY A 227 -0.07 7.12 -12.49
C GLY A 227 1.38 6.76 -12.83
N LYS A 228 1.89 5.71 -12.22
CA LYS A 228 3.28 5.23 -12.35
C LYS A 228 3.54 4.43 -13.63
N PHE A 229 2.50 4.14 -14.42
CA PHE A 229 2.65 3.37 -15.65
C PHE A 229 3.77 3.89 -16.53
N ARG A 230 4.58 2.98 -17.08
CA ARG A 230 5.61 3.27 -18.09
C ARG A 230 5.69 2.08 -19.05
N GLU A 231 5.71 2.34 -20.37
CA GLU A 231 5.84 1.29 -21.39
C GLU A 231 7.07 0.39 -21.19
N ARG A 232 8.18 0.96 -20.75
CA ARG A 232 9.42 0.20 -20.48
C ARG A 232 9.24 -0.81 -19.35
N THR A 233 8.48 -0.46 -18.30
CA THR A 233 8.22 -1.35 -17.16
C THR A 233 7.25 -2.45 -17.56
N LEU A 234 6.22 -2.13 -18.34
CA LEU A 234 5.32 -3.13 -18.91
C LEU A 234 6.07 -4.11 -19.85
N ALA A 235 6.96 -3.60 -20.70
CA ALA A 235 7.75 -4.44 -21.61
C ALA A 235 8.63 -5.44 -20.86
N ALA A 236 9.19 -5.03 -19.72
CA ALA A 236 10.05 -5.86 -18.86
C ALA A 236 9.29 -6.66 -17.80
N ALA A 237 7.96 -6.49 -17.68
CA ALA A 237 7.18 -7.12 -16.63
C ALA A 237 7.22 -8.66 -16.72
N GLU A 238 7.48 -9.31 -15.61
CA GLU A 238 7.30 -10.75 -15.40
C GLU A 238 6.84 -10.98 -13.96
N PRO A 239 5.62 -11.47 -13.76
CA PRO A 239 4.60 -11.83 -14.78
C PRO A 239 3.97 -10.62 -15.48
N LYS A 240 3.43 -10.84 -16.67
CA LYS A 240 2.60 -9.85 -17.38
C LYS A 240 1.25 -9.66 -16.71
N PRO A 241 0.64 -8.45 -16.77
CA PRO A 241 -0.75 -8.27 -16.42
C PRO A 241 -1.66 -9.09 -17.36
N ASP A 242 -2.84 -9.50 -16.86
CA ASP A 242 -3.84 -10.20 -17.67
C ASP A 242 -4.51 -9.25 -18.69
N ALA A 243 -4.57 -7.96 -18.35
CA ALA A 243 -5.01 -6.90 -19.28
C ALA A 243 -4.34 -5.57 -18.98
N VAL A 244 -4.35 -4.69 -19.99
CA VAL A 244 -3.94 -3.28 -19.89
C VAL A 244 -5.06 -2.43 -20.44
N VAL A 245 -5.50 -1.41 -19.70
CA VAL A 245 -6.55 -0.46 -20.09
C VAL A 245 -6.07 0.98 -19.89
N GLU A 246 -6.70 1.95 -20.55
CA GLU A 246 -6.25 3.34 -20.48
C GLU A 246 -6.43 3.94 -19.07
N SER A 247 -7.54 3.63 -18.40
CA SER A 247 -7.82 4.09 -17.04
C SER A 247 -8.85 3.20 -16.34
N ILE A 248 -9.11 3.49 -15.06
CA ILE A 248 -10.18 2.85 -14.29
C ILE A 248 -11.55 2.96 -14.96
N ALA A 249 -11.80 4.00 -15.77
CA ALA A 249 -13.06 4.21 -16.45
C ALA A 249 -13.44 3.08 -17.41
N GLU A 250 -12.46 2.37 -17.97
CA GLU A 250 -12.68 1.25 -18.89
C GLU A 250 -12.91 -0.09 -18.18
N VAL A 251 -12.48 -0.20 -16.91
CA VAL A 251 -12.50 -1.47 -16.16
C VAL A 251 -13.90 -2.10 -16.08
N PRO A 252 -15.01 -1.38 -15.77
CA PRO A 252 -16.33 -2.01 -15.71
C PRO A 252 -16.78 -2.63 -17.04
N GLY A 253 -16.51 -1.94 -18.16
CA GLY A 253 -16.80 -2.45 -19.51
C GLY A 253 -15.98 -3.69 -19.83
N PHE A 254 -14.67 -3.62 -19.58
CA PHE A 254 -13.74 -4.72 -19.79
C PHE A 254 -14.15 -5.99 -19.00
N LEU A 255 -14.46 -5.85 -17.71
CA LEU A 255 -14.86 -7.01 -16.88
C LEU A 255 -16.15 -7.68 -17.39
N ARG A 256 -17.15 -6.90 -17.84
CA ARG A 256 -18.37 -7.42 -18.44
C ARG A 256 -18.10 -8.18 -19.74
N GLU A 257 -17.25 -7.65 -20.63
CA GLU A 257 -16.87 -8.29 -21.88
C GLU A 257 -16.11 -9.60 -21.68
N GLN A 258 -15.25 -9.66 -20.66
CA GLN A 258 -14.49 -10.86 -20.32
C GLN A 258 -15.26 -11.86 -19.46
N GLY A 259 -16.42 -11.49 -18.91
CA GLY A 259 -17.17 -12.33 -17.98
C GLY A 259 -16.44 -12.56 -16.63
N TRP A 260 -15.69 -11.59 -16.19
CA TRP A 260 -14.89 -11.67 -14.94
C TRP A 260 -15.67 -11.21 -13.71
#